data_c6a1ed66ae4056196c000a3e026ad17f
#
_entry.id   c6a1ed66ae4056196c000a3e026ad17f
#
_cell.length_a   1.000
_cell.length_b   1.000
_cell.length_c   1.000
_cell.angle_alpha   90.00
_cell.angle_beta   90.00
_cell.angle_gamma   90.00
#
_symmetry.space_group_name_H-M   'P 1'
#
loop_
_entity.id
_entity.type
_entity.pdbx_description
1 polymer ?
#
loop_
_entity_poly.entity_id
_entity_poly.type
_entity_poly.pdbx_seq_one_letter_code
_entity_poly.pdbx_strand_id
1 'polypeptide(L)'
;MMRRSVLWAAFAIVHVGVAWLGFVLPNEPMGDVYRVYEPWSTSALQGHGIVGIDQSWVYPQLALLPMLLAHAFAWIAGYTVGWAIVVIAADAVAFAVLIGRARSVGRVTAGWFWLAYVALLGPVGLYRLDGFTVALAVLGCLWLVGRPWAASVLLSVATWMKVWPAAVLAAAVVTLRRRGALVGGAVLVSAATLLVIAALGGGAHAFGFIGDQTTRGLQVEAPVSMPYLWGALLGIPGFWVYYDQHLLTFQVAGTQIDPVIAAMTPALVVAMLAVAALGVWAVMRGVRYATLFPTLSLAFVLGFIVFNKVGSPQYLCWLVPSLVVGLVIDRRRWMAPATVSLFAALLTQLVYPLTYNGVLYPQVVPVSLLTLRNLVLCAMFVWMIVRLVSVARHAPASTLSTRALPENAATGLVP
;
A
#
# COMPACT_ATOMS: atom_id res chain seq x y z
N MET A 1 25.58 -16.17 11.35
CA MET A 1 25.58 -14.86 12.05
C MET A 1 25.93 -13.71 11.11
N MET A 2 26.99 -13.79 10.32
CA MET A 2 27.45 -12.72 9.40
C MET A 2 26.35 -12.14 8.48
N ARG A 3 25.53 -12.97 7.81
CA ARG A 3 24.43 -12.48 6.94
C ARG A 3 23.40 -11.59 7.63
N ARG A 4 23.09 -11.87 8.92
CA ARG A 4 22.10 -11.09 9.68
C ARG A 4 22.65 -9.72 10.04
N SER A 5 23.90 -9.65 10.50
CA SER A 5 24.57 -8.38 10.84
C SER A 5 24.72 -7.47 9.64
N VAL A 6 25.06 -8.04 8.46
CA VAL A 6 25.16 -7.28 7.22
C VAL A 6 23.79 -6.70 6.82
N LEU A 7 22.70 -7.46 6.95
CA LEU A 7 21.34 -6.95 6.67
C LEU A 7 20.94 -5.81 7.61
N TRP A 8 21.29 -5.90 8.91
CA TRP A 8 21.01 -4.82 9.85
C TRP A 8 21.89 -3.58 9.63
N ALA A 9 23.15 -3.76 9.26
CA ALA A 9 24.01 -2.64 8.88
C ALA A 9 23.47 -1.93 7.62
N ALA A 10 23.07 -2.70 6.62
CA ALA A 10 22.43 -2.17 5.41
C ALA A 10 21.09 -1.46 5.74
N PHE A 11 20.29 -2.03 6.65
CA PHE A 11 19.07 -1.39 7.14
C PHE A 11 19.35 0.00 7.72
N ALA A 12 20.32 0.08 8.65
CA ALA A 12 20.68 1.35 9.27
C ALA A 12 21.20 2.37 8.24
N ILE A 13 22.09 1.95 7.33
CA ILE A 13 22.65 2.83 6.29
C ILE A 13 21.56 3.34 5.37
N VAL A 14 20.65 2.48 4.89
CA VAL A 14 19.59 2.85 3.96
C VAL A 14 18.61 3.80 4.63
N HIS A 15 18.13 3.48 5.83
CA HIS A 15 17.12 4.31 6.49
C HIS A 15 17.68 5.66 6.94
N VAL A 16 18.87 5.70 7.50
CA VAL A 16 19.54 6.96 7.87
C VAL A 16 19.85 7.79 6.61
N GLY A 17 20.36 7.15 5.55
CA GLY A 17 20.63 7.83 4.28
C GLY A 17 19.36 8.41 3.65
N VAL A 18 18.26 7.62 3.60
CA VAL A 18 16.97 8.09 3.07
C VAL A 18 16.36 9.18 3.95
N ALA A 19 16.47 9.06 5.28
CA ALA A 19 16.03 10.12 6.20
C ALA A 19 16.78 11.43 5.93
N TRP A 20 18.10 11.38 5.78
CA TRP A 20 18.92 12.54 5.45
C TRP A 20 18.57 13.13 4.07
N LEU A 21 18.33 12.29 3.06
CA LEU A 21 17.91 12.73 1.73
C LEU A 21 16.61 13.55 1.77
N GLY A 22 15.72 13.30 2.73
CA GLY A 22 14.52 14.11 2.94
C GLY A 22 14.82 15.59 3.16
N PHE A 23 15.94 15.92 3.80
CA PHE A 23 16.34 17.29 4.11
C PHE A 23 17.10 17.98 2.98
N VAL A 24 17.69 17.24 2.04
CA VAL A 24 18.57 17.82 1.01
C VAL A 24 17.95 17.80 -0.39
N LEU A 25 16.98 16.93 -0.65
CA LEU A 25 16.36 16.83 -1.96
C LEU A 25 15.35 17.97 -2.21
N PRO A 26 15.19 18.39 -3.50
CA PRO A 26 14.24 19.42 -3.87
C PRO A 26 12.78 19.00 -3.68
N ASN A 27 11.86 19.96 -3.86
CA ASN A 27 10.40 19.74 -3.85
C ASN A 27 9.85 19.16 -2.54
N GLU A 28 10.55 19.38 -1.42
CA GLU A 28 10.08 19.13 -0.06
C GLU A 28 9.46 17.75 0.16
N PRO A 29 10.22 16.64 -0.03
CA PRO A 29 9.67 15.30 0.12
C PRO A 29 9.09 15.01 1.51
N MET A 30 9.43 15.80 2.51
CA MET A 30 8.89 15.76 3.88
C MET A 30 7.70 16.72 4.09
N GLY A 31 7.24 17.44 3.08
CA GLY A 31 6.25 18.52 3.22
C GLY A 31 4.99 18.12 3.96
N ASP A 32 4.45 16.90 3.72
CA ASP A 32 3.27 16.41 4.44
C ASP A 32 3.53 16.29 5.95
N VAL A 33 4.76 16.01 6.39
CA VAL A 33 5.06 15.79 7.80
C VAL A 33 4.94 17.08 8.58
N TYR A 34 5.60 18.17 8.16
CA TYR A 34 5.62 19.42 8.93
C TYR A 34 4.52 20.39 8.52
N ARG A 35 3.95 20.29 7.31
CA ARG A 35 2.84 21.15 6.87
C ARG A 35 1.46 20.59 7.18
N VAL A 36 1.35 19.27 7.37
CA VAL A 36 0.06 18.60 7.47
C VAL A 36 -0.04 17.76 8.75
N TYR A 37 0.87 16.82 8.97
CA TYR A 37 0.77 15.89 10.11
C TYR A 37 1.05 16.57 11.45
N GLU A 38 2.08 17.40 11.50
CA GLU A 38 2.43 18.17 12.71
C GLU A 38 1.31 19.12 13.13
N PRO A 39 0.74 19.98 12.26
CA PRO A 39 -0.39 20.84 12.64
C PRO A 39 -1.61 20.05 13.12
N TRP A 40 -2.00 18.97 12.46
CA TRP A 40 -3.15 18.16 12.88
C TRP A 40 -2.95 17.50 14.23
N SER A 41 -1.80 16.90 14.46
CA SER A 41 -1.50 16.26 15.74
C SER A 41 -1.26 17.27 16.87
N THR A 42 -0.68 18.42 16.59
CA THR A 42 -0.51 19.52 17.56
C THR A 42 -1.87 20.08 17.97
N SER A 43 -2.78 20.34 17.01
CA SER A 43 -4.15 20.79 17.29
C SER A 43 -4.87 19.82 18.22
N ALA A 44 -4.76 18.50 17.96
CA ALA A 44 -5.36 17.47 18.81
C ALA A 44 -4.77 17.48 20.25
N LEU A 45 -3.44 17.63 20.39
CA LEU A 45 -2.77 17.67 21.68
C LEU A 45 -3.10 18.93 22.50
N GLN A 46 -3.36 20.05 21.82
CA GLN A 46 -3.71 21.33 22.45
C GLN A 46 -5.21 21.50 22.73
N GLY A 47 -6.03 20.54 22.32
CA GLY A 47 -7.50 20.61 22.50
C GLY A 47 -8.18 21.60 21.54
N HIS A 48 -7.55 21.98 20.44
CA HIS A 48 -8.11 22.90 19.42
C HIS A 48 -8.97 22.17 18.36
N GLY A 49 -9.24 20.88 18.57
CA GLY A 49 -10.03 20.01 17.69
C GLY A 49 -9.23 18.84 17.13
N ILE A 50 -9.93 17.75 16.89
CA ILE A 50 -9.38 16.47 16.42
C ILE A 50 -9.92 16.19 15.02
N VAL A 51 -9.04 16.14 14.02
CA VAL A 51 -9.41 15.77 12.64
C VAL A 51 -10.03 14.37 12.60
N GLY A 52 -11.10 14.21 11.86
CA GLY A 52 -11.87 12.96 11.79
C GLY A 52 -12.84 12.72 12.98
N ILE A 53 -12.84 13.63 13.96
CA ILE A 53 -13.80 13.65 15.09
C ILE A 53 -14.66 14.93 15.02
N ASP A 54 -14.02 16.10 15.10
CA ASP A 54 -14.70 17.40 15.10
C ASP A 54 -14.97 17.92 13.68
N GLN A 55 -14.29 17.39 12.70
CA GLN A 55 -14.42 17.75 11.28
C GLN A 55 -14.14 16.57 10.37
N SER A 56 -14.60 16.62 9.11
CA SER A 56 -14.27 15.61 8.08
C SER A 56 -12.76 15.53 7.86
N TRP A 57 -12.26 14.34 7.54
CA TRP A 57 -10.84 14.12 7.31
C TRP A 57 -10.61 13.18 6.14
N VAL A 58 -9.52 13.46 5.39
CA VAL A 58 -9.13 12.68 4.20
C VAL A 58 -8.55 11.30 4.52
N TYR A 59 -8.20 11.04 5.79
CA TYR A 59 -7.70 9.76 6.27
C TYR A 59 -8.68 9.11 7.25
N PRO A 60 -8.70 7.77 7.34
CA PRO A 60 -9.32 7.09 8.45
C PRO A 60 -8.65 7.45 9.78
N GLN A 61 -9.41 7.46 10.88
CA GLN A 61 -9.05 8.10 12.14
C GLN A 61 -7.80 7.58 12.82
N LEU A 62 -7.46 6.28 12.68
CA LEU A 62 -6.24 5.74 13.27
C LEU A 62 -4.95 6.30 12.63
N ALA A 63 -5.05 7.02 11.51
CA ALA A 63 -3.92 7.75 10.92
C ALA A 63 -3.31 8.78 11.89
N LEU A 64 -4.10 9.30 12.82
CA LEU A 64 -3.63 10.25 13.82
C LEU A 64 -2.64 9.61 14.83
N LEU A 65 -2.72 8.29 15.07
CA LEU A 65 -1.87 7.63 16.06
C LEU A 65 -0.36 7.76 15.80
N PRO A 66 0.18 7.41 14.62
CA PRO A 66 1.61 7.63 14.33
C PRO A 66 1.99 9.11 14.33
N MET A 67 1.06 10.02 13.97
CA MET A 67 1.30 11.46 14.02
C MET A 67 1.46 11.95 15.47
N LEU A 68 0.61 11.49 16.38
CA LEU A 68 0.74 11.77 17.82
C LEU A 68 2.01 11.16 18.40
N LEU A 69 2.34 9.92 18.01
CA LEU A 69 3.53 9.22 18.49
C LEU A 69 4.83 9.94 18.11
N ALA A 70 4.86 10.62 16.97
CA ALA A 70 6.02 11.38 16.52
C ALA A 70 6.43 12.50 17.51
N HIS A 71 5.46 13.10 18.21
CA HIS A 71 5.75 14.12 19.23
C HIS A 71 6.59 13.58 20.40
N ALA A 72 6.47 12.28 20.73
CA ALA A 72 7.26 11.67 21.79
C ALA A 72 8.78 11.68 21.50
N PHE A 73 9.17 11.87 20.25
CA PHE A 73 10.57 11.92 19.81
C PHE A 73 10.96 13.29 19.25
N ALA A 74 10.05 14.26 19.21
CA ALA A 74 10.30 15.60 18.65
C ALA A 74 11.38 16.38 19.41
N TRP A 75 11.61 16.07 20.67
CA TRP A 75 12.65 16.67 21.51
C TRP A 75 14.08 16.41 21.01
N ILE A 76 14.30 15.38 20.18
CA ILE A 76 15.62 15.00 19.66
C ILE A 76 16.11 16.06 18.63
N ALA A 77 15.31 16.32 17.59
CA ALA A 77 15.64 17.29 16.55
C ALA A 77 14.38 17.76 15.77
N GLY A 78 13.26 17.94 16.47
CA GLY A 78 12.00 18.42 15.89
C GLY A 78 11.08 17.27 15.43
N TYR A 79 9.84 17.65 15.09
CA TYR A 79 8.76 16.70 14.76
C TYR A 79 9.09 15.83 13.55
N THR A 80 9.71 16.38 12.50
CA THR A 80 10.07 15.64 11.29
C THR A 80 11.05 14.49 11.57
N VAL A 81 12.01 14.72 12.47
CA VAL A 81 12.92 13.64 12.92
C VAL A 81 12.17 12.63 13.79
N GLY A 82 11.28 13.12 14.67
CA GLY A 82 10.39 12.25 15.46
C GLY A 82 9.55 11.32 14.57
N TRP A 83 8.98 11.86 13.49
CA TRP A 83 8.26 11.06 12.49
C TRP A 83 9.15 9.99 11.84
N ALA A 84 10.34 10.37 11.38
CA ALA A 84 11.28 9.42 10.79
C ALA A 84 11.63 8.28 11.76
N ILE A 85 11.85 8.59 13.05
CA ILE A 85 12.12 7.59 14.09
C ILE A 85 10.94 6.62 14.22
N VAL A 86 9.70 7.11 14.25
CA VAL A 86 8.50 6.26 14.35
C VAL A 86 8.38 5.30 13.17
N VAL A 87 8.58 5.80 11.94
CA VAL A 87 8.49 4.95 10.75
C VAL A 87 9.65 3.95 10.69
N ILE A 88 10.89 4.40 10.95
CA ILE A 88 12.07 3.51 10.97
C ILE A 88 11.92 2.43 12.05
N ALA A 89 11.37 2.76 13.22
CA ALA A 89 11.13 1.78 14.28
C ALA A 89 10.09 0.73 13.86
N ALA A 90 8.99 1.15 13.20
CA ALA A 90 8.00 0.23 12.65
C ALA A 90 8.60 -0.67 11.57
N ASP A 91 9.39 -0.11 10.66
CA ASP A 91 10.12 -0.86 9.64
C ASP A 91 11.12 -1.83 10.28
N ALA A 92 11.85 -1.42 11.33
CA ALA A 92 12.80 -2.28 12.02
C ALA A 92 12.12 -3.50 12.66
N VAL A 93 10.95 -3.32 13.28
CA VAL A 93 10.15 -4.42 13.85
C VAL A 93 9.70 -5.37 12.74
N ALA A 94 9.16 -4.87 11.65
CA ALA A 94 8.71 -5.69 10.52
C ALA A 94 9.90 -6.40 9.84
N PHE A 95 11.02 -5.71 9.68
CA PHE A 95 12.26 -6.26 9.11
C PHE A 95 12.85 -7.35 10.00
N ALA A 96 12.84 -7.18 11.32
CA ALA A 96 13.27 -8.20 12.28
C ALA A 96 12.48 -9.50 12.13
N VAL A 97 11.16 -9.39 12.01
CA VAL A 97 10.26 -10.54 11.79
C VAL A 97 10.50 -11.15 10.41
N LEU A 98 10.68 -10.33 9.37
CA LEU A 98 10.93 -10.79 8.01
C LEU A 98 12.22 -11.61 7.94
N ILE A 99 13.36 -11.06 8.37
CA ILE A 99 14.64 -11.73 8.21
C ILE A 99 14.83 -12.87 9.23
N GLY A 100 14.20 -12.76 10.41
CA GLY A 100 14.32 -13.73 11.49
C GLY A 100 15.79 -14.06 11.83
N ARG A 101 16.17 -15.33 11.71
CA ARG A 101 17.56 -15.78 11.89
C ARG A 101 18.40 -15.71 10.60
N ALA A 102 17.89 -15.13 9.51
CA ALA A 102 18.54 -15.01 8.19
C ALA A 102 19.05 -16.36 7.60
N ARG A 103 18.35 -17.45 7.91
CA ARG A 103 18.69 -18.80 7.40
C ARG A 103 17.95 -19.11 6.08
N SER A 104 16.76 -18.57 5.87
CA SER A 104 15.96 -18.76 4.65
C SER A 104 16.47 -17.84 3.54
N VAL A 105 16.80 -18.41 2.38
CA VAL A 105 17.21 -17.63 1.20
C VAL A 105 16.12 -16.68 0.73
N GLY A 106 14.85 -17.13 0.72
CA GLY A 106 13.71 -16.28 0.34
C GLY A 106 13.55 -15.07 1.26
N ARG A 107 13.66 -15.26 2.59
CA ARG A 107 13.58 -14.16 3.57
C ARG A 107 14.76 -13.18 3.45
N VAL A 108 15.97 -13.69 3.21
CA VAL A 108 17.14 -12.84 2.98
C VAL A 108 16.99 -12.04 1.69
N THR A 109 16.52 -12.68 0.60
CA THR A 109 16.25 -11.99 -0.66
C THR A 109 15.16 -10.92 -0.50
N ALA A 110 14.08 -11.23 0.22
CA ALA A 110 13.02 -10.27 0.50
C ALA A 110 13.50 -9.10 1.37
N GLY A 111 14.42 -9.35 2.32
CA GLY A 111 15.05 -8.28 3.10
C GLY A 111 15.89 -7.34 2.23
N TRP A 112 16.75 -7.88 1.35
CA TRP A 112 17.50 -7.07 0.39
C TRP A 112 16.61 -6.33 -0.60
N PHE A 113 15.56 -6.97 -1.08
CA PHE A 113 14.56 -6.33 -1.92
C PHE A 113 13.91 -5.12 -1.22
N TRP A 114 13.48 -5.27 0.03
CA TRP A 114 12.84 -4.17 0.75
C TRP A 114 13.81 -3.00 0.98
N LEU A 115 15.06 -3.28 1.37
CA LEU A 115 16.08 -2.24 1.51
C LEU A 115 16.37 -1.51 0.18
N ALA A 116 16.50 -2.26 -0.91
CA ALA A 116 16.66 -1.67 -2.25
C ALA A 116 15.45 -0.82 -2.64
N TYR A 117 14.23 -1.29 -2.29
CA TYR A 117 13.00 -0.55 -2.56
C TYR A 117 12.95 0.78 -1.82
N VAL A 118 13.27 0.79 -0.52
CA VAL A 118 13.34 2.01 0.29
C VAL A 118 14.39 2.97 -0.26
N ALA A 119 15.58 2.46 -0.63
CA ALA A 119 16.65 3.27 -1.19
C ALA A 119 16.25 3.91 -2.55
N LEU A 120 15.61 3.14 -3.44
CA LEU A 120 15.22 3.60 -4.77
C LEU A 120 13.98 4.49 -4.77
N LEU A 121 13.04 4.27 -3.85
CA LEU A 121 11.89 5.14 -3.70
C LEU A 121 12.23 6.43 -2.93
N GLY A 122 13.26 6.37 -2.11
CA GLY A 122 13.79 7.52 -1.38
C GLY A 122 12.87 8.04 -0.27
N PRO A 123 12.96 9.35 0.05
CA PRO A 123 12.27 9.96 1.20
C PRO A 123 10.75 9.78 1.20
N VAL A 124 10.13 9.64 0.03
CA VAL A 124 8.68 9.39 -0.09
C VAL A 124 8.26 8.12 0.66
N GLY A 125 9.09 7.08 0.67
CA GLY A 125 8.83 5.86 1.41
C GLY A 125 8.82 6.04 2.92
N LEU A 126 9.54 7.05 3.43
CA LEU A 126 9.71 7.28 4.86
C LEU A 126 8.82 8.41 5.39
N TYR A 127 8.69 9.51 4.63
CA TYR A 127 8.00 10.73 5.07
C TYR A 127 6.54 10.80 4.62
N ARG A 128 5.89 9.65 4.45
CA ARG A 128 4.46 9.52 4.21
C ARG A 128 3.87 8.48 5.18
N LEU A 129 2.60 8.66 5.49
CA LEU A 129 1.83 7.71 6.33
C LEU A 129 1.92 6.27 5.82
N ASP A 130 2.11 6.14 4.50
CA ASP A 130 2.24 4.86 3.81
C ASP A 130 3.40 4.01 4.32
N GLY A 131 4.55 4.61 4.66
CA GLY A 131 5.69 3.90 5.23
C GLY A 131 5.30 3.12 6.48
N PHE A 132 4.61 3.78 7.42
CA PHE A 132 4.15 3.14 8.65
C PHE A 132 3.15 2.00 8.37
N THR A 133 2.18 2.22 7.47
CA THR A 133 1.18 1.20 7.14
C THR A 133 1.77 0.01 6.39
N VAL A 134 2.84 0.20 5.61
CA VAL A 134 3.59 -0.88 4.94
C VAL A 134 4.23 -1.82 5.96
N ALA A 135 4.86 -1.30 7.02
CA ALA A 135 5.42 -2.13 8.08
C ALA A 135 4.36 -3.03 8.73
N LEU A 136 3.18 -2.47 9.06
CA LEU A 136 2.05 -3.23 9.59
C LEU A 136 1.53 -4.27 8.59
N ALA A 137 1.44 -3.91 7.31
CA ALA A 137 0.98 -4.82 6.27
C ALA A 137 1.97 -5.97 6.00
N VAL A 138 3.29 -5.71 6.03
CA VAL A 138 4.32 -6.76 5.94
C VAL A 138 4.19 -7.73 7.11
N LEU A 139 4.09 -7.23 8.35
CA LEU A 139 3.88 -8.05 9.54
C LEU A 139 2.60 -8.90 9.43
N GLY A 140 1.50 -8.25 9.05
CA GLY A 140 0.22 -8.91 8.84
C GLY A 140 0.34 -10.04 7.82
N CYS A 141 0.94 -9.78 6.66
CA CYS A 141 1.14 -10.77 5.61
C CYS A 141 2.00 -11.97 6.06
N LEU A 142 3.06 -11.72 6.83
CA LEU A 142 3.94 -12.77 7.34
C LEU A 142 3.24 -13.68 8.38
N TRP A 143 2.22 -13.16 9.07
CA TRP A 143 1.50 -13.89 10.12
C TRP A 143 0.18 -14.52 9.65
N LEU A 144 -0.27 -14.30 8.42
CA LEU A 144 -1.56 -14.78 7.90
C LEU A 144 -1.81 -16.27 8.13
N VAL A 145 -0.80 -17.12 7.93
CA VAL A 145 -0.95 -18.57 8.08
C VAL A 145 -0.85 -19.00 9.54
N GLY A 146 0.14 -18.50 10.28
CA GLY A 146 0.44 -18.95 11.64
C GLY A 146 -0.41 -18.27 12.71
N ARG A 147 -0.78 -17.00 12.52
CA ARG A 147 -1.49 -16.15 13.48
C ARG A 147 -2.55 -15.30 12.81
N PRO A 148 -3.60 -15.91 12.19
CA PRO A 148 -4.54 -15.19 11.32
C PRO A 148 -5.30 -14.06 12.04
N TRP A 149 -5.60 -14.19 13.33
CA TRP A 149 -6.18 -13.13 14.13
C TRP A 149 -5.26 -11.91 14.23
N ALA A 150 -4.02 -12.12 14.65
CA ALA A 150 -3.05 -11.03 14.77
C ALA A 150 -2.76 -10.38 13.42
N ALA A 151 -2.68 -11.18 12.35
CA ALA A 151 -2.54 -10.69 10.99
C ALA A 151 -3.72 -9.80 10.58
N SER A 152 -4.95 -10.23 10.87
CA SER A 152 -6.15 -9.44 10.57
C SER A 152 -6.19 -8.13 11.38
N VAL A 153 -5.86 -8.18 12.66
CA VAL A 153 -5.79 -6.96 13.49
C VAL A 153 -4.81 -5.97 12.90
N LEU A 154 -3.58 -6.39 12.54
CA LEU A 154 -2.57 -5.50 11.95
C LEU A 154 -3.02 -4.91 10.62
N LEU A 155 -3.57 -5.73 9.72
CA LEU A 155 -4.08 -5.27 8.42
C LEU A 155 -5.27 -4.33 8.58
N SER A 156 -6.15 -4.58 9.55
CA SER A 156 -7.31 -3.74 9.82
C SER A 156 -6.92 -2.42 10.47
N VAL A 157 -5.97 -2.42 11.42
CA VAL A 157 -5.40 -1.18 11.97
C VAL A 157 -4.76 -0.35 10.86
N ALA A 158 -3.96 -0.99 10.00
CA ALA A 158 -3.38 -0.32 8.84
C ALA A 158 -4.46 0.22 7.87
N THR A 159 -5.59 -0.50 7.70
CA THR A 159 -6.75 -0.04 6.90
C THR A 159 -7.42 1.18 7.52
N TRP A 160 -7.56 1.24 8.83
CA TRP A 160 -8.10 2.39 9.55
C TRP A 160 -7.09 3.55 9.69
N MET A 161 -5.85 3.37 9.24
CA MET A 161 -4.89 4.45 9.01
C MET A 161 -4.92 4.92 7.55
N LYS A 162 -5.00 3.98 6.60
CA LYS A 162 -5.10 4.24 5.15
C LYS A 162 -5.77 3.07 4.46
N VAL A 163 -6.70 3.32 3.56
CA VAL A 163 -7.64 2.31 3.03
C VAL A 163 -6.97 1.16 2.27
N TRP A 164 -5.81 1.37 1.64
CA TRP A 164 -5.19 0.39 0.74
C TRP A 164 -4.90 -1.00 1.35
N PRO A 165 -4.56 -1.17 2.66
CA PRO A 165 -4.34 -2.51 3.23
C PRO A 165 -5.59 -3.40 3.21
N ALA A 166 -6.80 -2.80 3.07
CA ALA A 166 -8.03 -3.56 2.84
C ALA A 166 -7.94 -4.45 1.59
N ALA A 167 -7.21 -4.03 0.55
CA ALA A 167 -6.95 -4.83 -0.65
C ALA A 167 -6.18 -6.12 -0.32
N VAL A 168 -5.18 -6.02 0.55
CA VAL A 168 -4.38 -7.17 1.03
C VAL A 168 -5.23 -8.09 1.91
N LEU A 169 -6.03 -7.50 2.80
CA LEU A 169 -6.96 -8.24 3.67
C LEU A 169 -8.03 -8.97 2.84
N ALA A 170 -8.59 -8.32 1.80
CA ALA A 170 -9.53 -8.96 0.87
C ALA A 170 -8.91 -10.15 0.15
N ALA A 171 -7.67 -10.03 -0.34
CA ALA A 171 -6.93 -11.14 -0.92
C ALA A 171 -6.75 -12.30 0.08
N ALA A 172 -6.45 -11.99 1.34
CA ALA A 172 -6.32 -12.99 2.40
C ALA A 172 -7.65 -13.70 2.70
N VAL A 173 -8.77 -12.97 2.79
CA VAL A 173 -10.12 -13.53 3.00
C VAL A 173 -10.54 -14.46 1.85
N VAL A 174 -10.21 -14.08 0.61
CA VAL A 174 -10.50 -14.93 -0.56
C VAL A 174 -9.67 -16.21 -0.52
N THR A 175 -8.39 -16.16 -0.16
CA THR A 175 -7.44 -17.26 -0.37
C THR A 175 -7.28 -18.18 0.81
N LEU A 176 -7.55 -17.74 2.04
CA LEU A 176 -7.38 -18.54 3.26
C LEU A 176 -8.67 -19.26 3.66
N ARG A 177 -8.50 -20.48 4.21
CA ARG A 177 -9.62 -21.26 4.75
C ARG A 177 -10.14 -20.71 6.09
N ARG A 178 -9.28 -20.10 6.91
CA ARG A 178 -9.62 -19.53 8.23
C ARG A 178 -10.24 -18.13 8.11
N ARG A 179 -11.24 -17.98 7.24
CA ARG A 179 -11.91 -16.69 6.96
C ARG A 179 -12.53 -16.04 8.20
N GLY A 180 -13.10 -16.87 9.10
CA GLY A 180 -13.70 -16.37 10.33
C GLY A 180 -12.74 -15.60 11.22
N ALA A 181 -11.47 -16.04 11.33
CA ALA A 181 -10.46 -15.31 12.09
C ALA A 181 -10.10 -13.97 11.42
N LEU A 182 -10.05 -13.92 10.07
CA LEU A 182 -9.76 -12.70 9.34
C LEU A 182 -10.91 -11.70 9.43
N VAL A 183 -12.13 -12.15 9.18
CA VAL A 183 -13.32 -11.31 9.28
C VAL A 183 -13.55 -10.85 10.72
N GLY A 184 -13.42 -11.77 11.70
CA GLY A 184 -13.58 -11.44 13.11
C GLY A 184 -12.59 -10.40 13.60
N GLY A 185 -11.30 -10.49 13.22
CA GLY A 185 -10.30 -9.48 13.54
C GLY A 185 -10.60 -8.12 12.91
N ALA A 186 -11.07 -8.11 11.65
CA ALA A 186 -11.47 -6.88 10.97
C ALA A 186 -12.70 -6.24 11.62
N VAL A 187 -13.71 -7.03 11.95
CA VAL A 187 -14.91 -6.55 12.65
C VAL A 187 -14.55 -6.00 14.03
N LEU A 188 -13.70 -6.71 14.79
CA LEU A 188 -13.26 -6.25 16.11
C LEU A 188 -12.57 -4.87 16.04
N VAL A 189 -11.58 -4.71 15.15
CA VAL A 189 -10.86 -3.43 15.00
C VAL A 189 -11.82 -2.33 14.52
N SER A 190 -12.67 -2.63 13.53
CA SER A 190 -13.63 -1.64 13.03
C SER A 190 -14.65 -1.23 14.08
N ALA A 191 -15.22 -2.19 14.83
CA ALA A 191 -16.17 -1.91 15.89
C ALA A 191 -15.50 -1.08 17.02
N ALA A 192 -14.30 -1.46 17.45
CA ALA A 192 -13.56 -0.72 18.47
C ALA A 192 -13.26 0.72 18.00
N THR A 193 -12.80 0.89 16.76
CA THR A 193 -12.54 2.22 16.20
C THR A 193 -13.79 3.07 16.13
N LEU A 194 -14.91 2.52 15.63
CA LEU A 194 -16.19 3.23 15.53
C LEU A 194 -16.77 3.58 16.91
N LEU A 195 -16.62 2.69 17.89
CA LEU A 195 -17.03 2.96 19.27
C LEU A 195 -16.24 4.12 19.88
N VAL A 196 -14.91 4.16 19.67
CA VAL A 196 -14.08 5.27 20.14
C VAL A 196 -14.49 6.58 19.45
N ILE A 197 -14.68 6.57 18.12
CA ILE A 197 -15.13 7.75 17.37
C ILE A 197 -16.49 8.24 17.90
N ALA A 198 -17.44 7.34 18.13
CA ALA A 198 -18.76 7.68 18.66
C ALA A 198 -18.68 8.24 20.08
N ALA A 199 -17.87 7.63 20.95
CA ALA A 199 -17.66 8.09 22.33
C ALA A 199 -17.02 9.49 22.39
N LEU A 200 -16.21 9.84 21.38
CA LEU A 200 -15.62 11.19 21.23
C LEU A 200 -16.55 12.18 20.50
N GLY A 201 -17.77 11.78 20.13
CA GLY A 201 -18.74 12.64 19.44
C GLY A 201 -18.57 12.71 17.91
N GLY A 202 -17.61 11.99 17.32
CA GLY A 202 -17.24 12.06 15.91
C GLY A 202 -18.09 11.19 14.96
N GLY A 203 -19.24 10.67 15.39
CA GLY A 203 -20.05 9.73 14.58
C GLY A 203 -20.40 10.22 13.18
N ALA A 204 -20.69 11.52 13.01
CA ALA A 204 -20.99 12.13 11.71
C ALA A 204 -19.79 12.12 10.74
N HIS A 205 -18.56 12.06 11.26
CA HIS A 205 -17.32 12.15 10.48
C HIS A 205 -16.60 10.78 10.33
N ALA A 206 -17.18 9.70 10.89
CA ALA A 206 -16.56 8.38 10.91
C ALA A 206 -16.16 7.85 9.52
N PHE A 207 -16.89 8.22 8.48
CA PHE A 207 -16.66 7.83 7.09
C PHE A 207 -16.36 9.02 6.16
N GLY A 208 -16.02 10.19 6.70
CA GLY A 208 -15.72 11.39 5.93
C GLY A 208 -14.65 11.15 4.84
N PHE A 209 -13.64 10.34 5.15
CA PHE A 209 -12.57 9.97 4.22
C PHE A 209 -13.05 9.28 2.92
N ILE A 210 -14.26 8.68 2.91
CA ILE A 210 -14.85 8.11 1.69
C ILE A 210 -15.46 9.23 0.85
N GLY A 211 -16.22 10.14 1.48
CA GLY A 211 -16.86 11.27 0.81
C GLY A 211 -15.82 12.19 0.15
N ASP A 212 -14.78 12.55 0.86
CA ASP A 212 -13.71 13.43 0.39
C ASP A 212 -12.94 12.87 -0.83
N GLN A 213 -12.95 11.55 -1.05
CA GLN A 213 -12.35 10.95 -2.24
C GLN A 213 -13.24 11.09 -3.49
N THR A 214 -14.56 11.18 -3.33
CA THR A 214 -15.49 11.21 -4.47
C THR A 214 -15.48 12.56 -5.19
N THR A 215 -15.21 13.65 -4.48
CA THR A 215 -15.19 15.01 -5.00
C THR A 215 -13.89 15.43 -5.68
N ARG A 216 -12.83 14.58 -5.62
CA ARG A 216 -11.51 14.88 -6.20
C ARG A 216 -11.52 14.87 -7.71
N GLY A 217 -10.76 15.81 -8.31
CA GLY A 217 -10.42 15.83 -9.73
C GLY A 217 -9.37 14.78 -10.10
N LEU A 218 -8.74 14.93 -11.28
CA LEU A 218 -7.64 14.08 -11.73
C LEU A 218 -6.31 14.63 -11.24
N GLN A 219 -5.65 13.94 -10.32
CA GLN A 219 -4.28 14.29 -9.92
C GLN A 219 -3.29 14.07 -11.05
N VAL A 220 -2.31 14.96 -11.15
CA VAL A 220 -1.31 14.98 -12.23
C VAL A 220 -0.54 13.66 -12.38
N GLU A 221 -0.33 12.92 -11.30
CA GLU A 221 0.43 11.66 -11.32
C GLU A 221 -0.43 10.41 -11.59
N ALA A 222 -1.75 10.52 -11.62
CA ALA A 222 -2.62 9.38 -11.89
C ALA A 222 -2.40 8.83 -13.32
N PRO A 223 -2.43 7.51 -13.54
CA PRO A 223 -2.28 6.96 -14.89
C PRO A 223 -3.27 7.53 -15.90
N VAL A 224 -4.50 7.74 -15.49
CA VAL A 224 -5.56 8.32 -16.33
C VAL A 224 -5.31 9.79 -16.70
N SER A 225 -4.45 10.51 -15.98
CA SER A 225 -4.13 11.91 -16.23
C SER A 225 -3.13 12.11 -17.39
N MET A 226 -2.48 11.05 -17.86
CA MET A 226 -1.41 11.17 -18.86
C MET A 226 -1.83 11.86 -20.15
N PRO A 227 -2.98 11.57 -20.78
CA PRO A 227 -3.40 12.29 -21.97
C PRO A 227 -3.52 13.80 -21.76
N TYR A 228 -4.02 14.22 -20.59
CA TYR A 228 -4.18 15.63 -20.24
C TYR A 228 -2.83 16.31 -20.00
N LEU A 229 -1.90 15.63 -19.34
CA LEU A 229 -0.56 16.14 -19.10
C LEU A 229 0.22 16.29 -20.42
N TRP A 230 0.07 15.33 -21.35
CA TRP A 230 0.64 15.46 -22.69
C TRP A 230 -0.01 16.58 -23.49
N GLY A 231 -1.34 16.78 -23.37
CA GLY A 231 -2.03 17.93 -23.95
C GLY A 231 -1.45 19.26 -23.48
N ALA A 232 -1.19 19.38 -22.16
CA ALA A 232 -0.57 20.57 -21.57
C ALA A 232 0.88 20.74 -22.06
N LEU A 233 1.67 19.66 -22.15
CA LEU A 233 3.04 19.69 -22.70
C LEU A 233 3.10 20.16 -24.14
N LEU A 234 2.16 19.74 -24.96
CA LEU A 234 2.07 20.09 -26.39
C LEU A 234 1.41 21.46 -26.62
N GLY A 235 1.03 22.18 -25.57
CA GLY A 235 0.40 23.49 -25.66
C GLY A 235 -0.98 23.46 -26.31
N ILE A 236 -1.69 22.32 -26.23
CA ILE A 236 -3.05 22.21 -26.77
C ILE A 236 -3.99 23.11 -25.97
N PRO A 237 -4.75 24.03 -26.60
CA PRO A 237 -5.67 24.90 -25.89
C PRO A 237 -6.67 24.13 -25.01
N GLY A 238 -6.84 24.63 -23.79
CA GLY A 238 -7.75 24.00 -22.83
C GLY A 238 -7.13 22.89 -21.97
N PHE A 239 -5.81 22.58 -22.12
CA PHE A 239 -5.09 21.64 -21.29
C PHE A 239 -4.03 22.37 -20.45
N TRP A 240 -4.06 22.16 -19.11
CA TRP A 240 -3.07 22.75 -18.20
C TRP A 240 -2.96 21.96 -16.89
N VAL A 241 -1.93 22.23 -16.11
CA VAL A 241 -1.73 21.74 -14.73
C VAL A 241 -2.02 22.91 -13.78
N TYR A 242 -2.72 22.65 -12.66
CA TYR A 242 -3.02 23.64 -11.63
C TYR A 242 -2.92 23.05 -10.24
N TYR A 243 -2.70 23.94 -9.26
CA TYR A 243 -2.71 23.57 -7.84
C TYR A 243 -4.09 23.82 -7.24
N ASP A 244 -4.67 22.76 -6.67
CA ASP A 244 -5.92 22.88 -5.92
C ASP A 244 -5.60 23.17 -4.45
N GLN A 245 -5.93 24.37 -4.01
CA GLN A 245 -5.66 24.84 -2.64
C GLN A 245 -6.51 24.13 -1.57
N HIS A 246 -7.68 23.63 -1.92
CA HIS A 246 -8.54 22.90 -0.99
C HIS A 246 -8.07 21.46 -0.78
N LEU A 247 -7.61 20.83 -1.87
CA LEU A 247 -7.13 19.45 -1.85
C LEU A 247 -5.63 19.35 -1.58
N LEU A 248 -4.91 20.47 -1.59
CA LEU A 248 -3.45 20.56 -1.44
C LEU A 248 -2.71 19.66 -2.43
N THR A 249 -3.20 19.58 -3.68
CA THR A 249 -2.66 18.67 -4.70
C THR A 249 -2.65 19.32 -6.08
N PHE A 250 -1.72 18.88 -6.93
CA PHE A 250 -1.69 19.28 -8.33
C PHE A 250 -2.63 18.41 -9.17
N GLN A 251 -3.46 19.08 -9.98
CA GLN A 251 -4.49 18.51 -10.82
C GLN A 251 -4.19 18.81 -12.29
N VAL A 252 -4.76 18.01 -13.19
CA VAL A 252 -4.81 18.33 -14.62
C VAL A 252 -6.20 18.84 -15.00
N ALA A 253 -6.24 19.74 -15.98
CA ALA A 253 -7.46 20.17 -16.65
C ALA A 253 -7.39 19.86 -18.14
N GLY A 254 -8.54 19.71 -18.77
CA GLY A 254 -8.62 19.42 -20.20
C GLY A 254 -10.05 19.29 -20.70
N THR A 255 -10.20 19.22 -22.02
CA THR A 255 -11.50 18.96 -22.64
C THR A 255 -12.00 17.56 -22.27
N GLN A 256 -13.30 17.42 -22.05
CA GLN A 256 -13.94 16.14 -21.68
C GLN A 256 -13.39 15.50 -20.38
N ILE A 257 -12.87 16.30 -19.43
CA ILE A 257 -12.29 15.76 -18.19
C ILE A 257 -13.38 15.27 -17.22
N ASP A 258 -14.53 15.95 -17.13
CA ASP A 258 -15.59 15.63 -16.15
C ASP A 258 -16.18 14.24 -16.36
N PRO A 259 -16.52 13.79 -17.58
CA PRO A 259 -16.91 12.41 -17.82
C PRO A 259 -15.86 11.38 -17.40
N VAL A 260 -14.57 11.68 -17.59
CA VAL A 260 -13.49 10.79 -17.18
C VAL A 260 -13.39 10.73 -15.65
N ILE A 261 -13.46 11.87 -14.96
CA ILE A 261 -13.49 11.93 -13.49
C ILE A 261 -14.65 11.08 -12.94
N ALA A 262 -15.86 11.25 -13.52
CA ALA A 262 -17.05 10.53 -13.11
C ALA A 262 -16.92 9.01 -13.33
N ALA A 263 -16.27 8.58 -14.41
CA ALA A 263 -16.10 7.17 -14.76
C ALA A 263 -15.06 6.44 -13.89
N MET A 264 -14.08 7.14 -13.28
CA MET A 264 -12.96 6.48 -12.60
C MET A 264 -13.38 5.73 -11.35
N THR A 265 -14.27 6.27 -10.52
CA THR A 265 -14.73 5.55 -9.32
C THR A 265 -15.51 4.28 -9.66
N PRO A 266 -16.51 4.29 -10.57
CA PRO A 266 -17.13 3.06 -11.06
C PRO A 266 -16.13 2.08 -11.69
N ALA A 267 -15.17 2.56 -12.49
CA ALA A 267 -14.15 1.72 -13.10
C ALA A 267 -13.27 1.02 -12.05
N LEU A 268 -12.88 1.73 -10.99
CA LEU A 268 -12.15 1.14 -9.86
C LEU A 268 -12.98 0.03 -9.19
N VAL A 269 -14.25 0.28 -8.90
CA VAL A 269 -15.13 -0.73 -8.27
C VAL A 269 -15.26 -1.96 -9.16
N VAL A 270 -15.50 -1.78 -10.45
CA VAL A 270 -15.59 -2.89 -11.41
C VAL A 270 -14.28 -3.67 -11.49
N ALA A 271 -13.15 -2.98 -11.55
CA ALA A 271 -11.82 -3.62 -11.57
C ALA A 271 -11.58 -4.45 -10.29
N MET A 272 -11.94 -3.90 -9.11
CA MET A 272 -11.80 -4.62 -7.84
C MET A 272 -12.69 -5.86 -7.78
N LEU A 273 -13.94 -5.75 -8.22
CA LEU A 273 -14.86 -6.89 -8.30
C LEU A 273 -14.39 -7.95 -9.29
N ALA A 274 -13.87 -7.54 -10.45
CA ALA A 274 -13.30 -8.47 -11.44
C ALA A 274 -12.08 -9.23 -10.88
N VAL A 275 -11.17 -8.54 -10.21
CA VAL A 275 -10.02 -9.17 -9.54
C VAL A 275 -10.48 -10.14 -8.44
N ALA A 276 -11.49 -9.75 -7.64
CA ALA A 276 -12.07 -10.62 -6.62
C ALA A 276 -12.70 -11.87 -7.24
N ALA A 277 -13.46 -11.73 -8.31
CA ALA A 277 -14.08 -12.84 -9.03
C ALA A 277 -13.03 -13.82 -9.61
N LEU A 278 -11.94 -13.28 -10.20
CA LEU A 278 -10.81 -14.12 -10.65
C LEU A 278 -10.15 -14.85 -9.48
N GLY A 279 -10.00 -14.20 -8.33
CA GLY A 279 -9.48 -14.83 -7.12
C GLY A 279 -10.37 -15.98 -6.62
N VAL A 280 -11.67 -15.72 -6.54
CA VAL A 280 -12.67 -16.74 -6.15
C VAL A 280 -12.66 -17.90 -7.15
N TRP A 281 -12.66 -17.62 -8.45
CA TRP A 281 -12.57 -18.64 -9.49
C TRP A 281 -11.30 -19.49 -9.34
N ALA A 282 -10.14 -18.88 -9.07
CA ALA A 282 -8.90 -19.60 -8.84
C ALA A 282 -8.97 -20.51 -7.58
N VAL A 283 -9.62 -20.05 -6.51
CA VAL A 283 -9.88 -20.88 -5.31
C VAL A 283 -10.77 -22.07 -5.65
N MET A 284 -11.84 -21.86 -6.41
CA MET A 284 -12.75 -22.93 -6.87
C MET A 284 -12.04 -23.95 -7.75
N ARG A 285 -11.02 -23.53 -8.49
CA ARG A 285 -10.14 -24.39 -9.29
C ARG A 285 -9.07 -25.11 -8.45
N GLY A 286 -9.04 -24.90 -7.13
CA GLY A 286 -8.10 -25.58 -6.22
C GLY A 286 -6.68 -25.01 -6.22
N VAL A 287 -6.47 -23.77 -6.67
CA VAL A 287 -5.17 -23.12 -6.63
C VAL A 287 -4.69 -22.96 -5.18
N ARG A 288 -3.43 -23.32 -4.92
CA ARG A 288 -2.86 -23.29 -3.56
C ARG A 288 -2.65 -21.83 -3.10
N TYR A 289 -2.88 -21.59 -1.81
CA TYR A 289 -2.63 -20.28 -1.15
C TYR A 289 -1.29 -19.66 -1.52
N ALA A 290 -0.22 -20.44 -1.43
CA ALA A 290 1.15 -19.96 -1.69
C ALA A 290 1.36 -19.35 -3.08
N THR A 291 0.61 -19.80 -4.09
CA THR A 291 0.65 -19.25 -5.45
C THR A 291 -0.35 -18.14 -5.62
N LEU A 292 -1.54 -18.27 -5.02
CA LEU A 292 -2.67 -17.37 -5.27
C LEU A 292 -2.55 -16.07 -4.47
N PHE A 293 -2.28 -16.15 -3.16
CA PHE A 293 -2.33 -14.97 -2.28
C PHE A 293 -1.42 -13.82 -2.73
N PRO A 294 -0.09 -14.03 -2.98
CA PRO A 294 0.75 -12.92 -3.40
C PRO A 294 0.33 -12.32 -4.75
N THR A 295 -0.14 -13.17 -5.70
CA THR A 295 -0.58 -12.72 -7.02
C THR A 295 -1.88 -11.92 -6.94
N LEU A 296 -2.86 -12.40 -6.18
CA LEU A 296 -4.14 -11.73 -5.97
C LEU A 296 -3.97 -10.43 -5.19
N SER A 297 -3.16 -10.44 -4.13
CA SER A 297 -2.84 -9.26 -3.33
C SER A 297 -2.19 -8.17 -4.18
N LEU A 298 -1.18 -8.53 -4.99
CA LEU A 298 -0.52 -7.56 -5.87
C LEU A 298 -1.47 -7.06 -6.98
N ALA A 299 -2.34 -7.93 -7.53
CA ALA A 299 -3.34 -7.52 -8.51
C ALA A 299 -4.35 -6.50 -7.93
N PHE A 300 -4.83 -6.72 -6.70
CA PHE A 300 -5.69 -5.75 -6.02
C PHE A 300 -5.00 -4.41 -5.80
N VAL A 301 -3.78 -4.43 -5.27
CA VAL A 301 -3.02 -3.19 -5.00
C VAL A 301 -2.73 -2.43 -6.30
N LEU A 302 -2.28 -3.10 -7.35
CA LEU A 302 -2.03 -2.47 -8.65
C LEU A 302 -3.32 -1.94 -9.27
N GLY A 303 -4.43 -2.68 -9.20
CA GLY A 303 -5.73 -2.20 -9.66
C GLY A 303 -6.17 -0.96 -8.89
N PHE A 304 -5.95 -0.93 -7.57
CA PHE A 304 -6.25 0.24 -6.75
C PHE A 304 -5.42 1.47 -7.13
N ILE A 305 -4.20 1.29 -7.64
CA ILE A 305 -3.37 2.39 -8.15
C ILE A 305 -3.77 2.79 -9.57
N VAL A 306 -3.93 1.82 -10.47
CA VAL A 306 -4.13 2.07 -11.91
C VAL A 306 -5.49 2.70 -12.22
N PHE A 307 -6.56 2.27 -11.52
CA PHE A 307 -7.92 2.76 -11.73
C PHE A 307 -8.30 3.91 -10.79
N ASN A 308 -7.33 4.46 -10.03
CA ASN A 308 -7.60 5.61 -9.19
C ASN A 308 -7.41 6.92 -9.94
N LYS A 309 -8.29 7.88 -9.73
CA LYS A 309 -8.14 9.26 -10.19
C LYS A 309 -7.14 10.09 -9.35
N VAL A 310 -6.78 9.57 -8.18
CA VAL A 310 -5.75 10.10 -7.31
C VAL A 310 -4.46 9.32 -7.54
N GLY A 311 -3.40 10.00 -7.91
CA GLY A 311 -2.07 9.42 -8.08
C GLY A 311 -1.07 10.11 -7.16
N SER A 312 -0.29 9.32 -6.44
CA SER A 312 0.71 9.85 -5.51
C SER A 312 1.96 8.97 -5.53
N PRO A 313 3.16 9.54 -5.39
CA PRO A 313 4.42 8.80 -5.47
C PRO A 313 4.53 7.72 -4.38
N GLN A 314 3.97 7.96 -3.18
CA GLN A 314 3.97 7.02 -2.07
C GLN A 314 3.15 5.75 -2.31
N TYR A 315 2.26 5.71 -3.32
CA TYR A 315 1.48 4.50 -3.62
C TYR A 315 2.37 3.32 -4.04
N LEU A 316 3.56 3.60 -4.51
CA LEU A 316 4.55 2.57 -4.81
C LEU A 316 4.91 1.72 -3.58
N CYS A 317 4.88 2.29 -2.36
CA CYS A 317 5.10 1.54 -1.12
C CYS A 317 4.14 0.35 -0.96
N TRP A 318 2.91 0.47 -1.49
CA TRP A 318 1.86 -0.55 -1.33
C TRP A 318 2.20 -1.89 -2.01
N LEU A 319 3.14 -1.87 -2.97
CA LEU A 319 3.59 -3.08 -3.65
C LEU A 319 4.44 -3.98 -2.74
N VAL A 320 5.13 -3.38 -1.76
CA VAL A 320 6.14 -4.04 -0.92
C VAL A 320 5.59 -5.29 -0.20
N PRO A 321 4.46 -5.26 0.53
CA PRO A 321 4.00 -6.42 1.29
C PRO A 321 3.73 -7.65 0.41
N SER A 322 3.09 -7.46 -0.74
CA SER A 322 2.78 -8.55 -1.68
C SER A 322 4.04 -9.15 -2.30
N LEU A 323 5.01 -8.30 -2.67
CA LEU A 323 6.28 -8.73 -3.26
C LEU A 323 7.18 -9.41 -2.23
N VAL A 324 7.25 -8.89 -1.00
CA VAL A 324 7.98 -9.51 0.12
C VAL A 324 7.48 -10.92 0.36
N VAL A 325 6.16 -11.11 0.48
CA VAL A 325 5.58 -12.45 0.68
C VAL A 325 5.81 -13.35 -0.53
N GLY A 326 5.68 -12.83 -1.73
CA GLY A 326 5.98 -13.56 -2.96
C GLY A 326 7.42 -14.08 -2.97
N LEU A 327 8.41 -13.23 -2.66
CA LEU A 327 9.82 -13.60 -2.57
C LEU A 327 10.11 -14.60 -1.45
N VAL A 328 9.42 -14.48 -0.31
CA VAL A 328 9.57 -15.44 0.81
C VAL A 328 9.05 -16.82 0.42
N ILE A 329 7.92 -16.90 -0.30
CA ILE A 329 7.26 -18.17 -0.66
C ILE A 329 7.95 -18.82 -1.86
N ASP A 330 8.16 -18.05 -2.95
CA ASP A 330 8.76 -18.57 -4.20
C ASP A 330 9.67 -17.51 -4.84
N ARG A 331 10.88 -17.42 -4.32
CA ARG A 331 11.88 -16.44 -4.77
C ARG A 331 12.04 -16.42 -6.29
N ARG A 332 12.13 -17.59 -6.93
CA ARG A 332 12.43 -17.66 -8.37
C ARG A 332 11.33 -17.03 -9.22
N ARG A 333 10.07 -17.30 -8.89
CA ARG A 333 8.92 -16.77 -9.63
C ARG A 333 8.64 -15.30 -9.34
N TRP A 334 9.15 -14.77 -8.22
CA TRP A 334 8.88 -13.41 -7.78
C TRP A 334 10.04 -12.44 -8.02
N MET A 335 11.22 -12.93 -8.45
CA MET A 335 12.34 -12.04 -8.79
C MET A 335 11.99 -11.04 -9.88
N ALA A 336 11.36 -11.48 -10.99
CA ALA A 336 11.02 -10.60 -12.11
C ALA A 336 9.99 -9.51 -11.70
N PRO A 337 8.84 -9.82 -11.05
CA PRO A 337 7.95 -8.79 -10.52
C PRO A 337 8.65 -7.83 -9.53
N ALA A 338 9.51 -8.35 -8.66
CA ALA A 338 10.28 -7.54 -7.72
C ALA A 338 11.24 -6.58 -8.45
N THR A 339 11.97 -7.05 -9.46
CA THR A 339 12.90 -6.20 -10.23
C THR A 339 12.15 -5.11 -11.00
N VAL A 340 11.01 -5.43 -11.62
CA VAL A 340 10.18 -4.43 -12.32
C VAL A 340 9.64 -3.38 -11.35
N SER A 341 9.26 -3.79 -10.14
CA SER A 341 8.80 -2.85 -9.11
C SER A 341 9.92 -1.94 -8.58
N LEU A 342 11.17 -2.44 -8.48
CA LEU A 342 12.34 -1.60 -8.17
C LEU A 342 12.57 -0.55 -9.24
N PHE A 343 12.40 -0.91 -10.51
CA PHE A 343 12.47 0.05 -11.61
C PHE A 343 11.37 1.10 -11.52
N ALA A 344 10.13 0.71 -11.19
CA ALA A 344 9.05 1.66 -10.96
C ALA A 344 9.32 2.60 -9.77
N ALA A 345 9.94 2.09 -8.69
CA ALA A 345 10.36 2.89 -7.54
C ALA A 345 11.43 3.92 -7.94
N LEU A 346 12.44 3.52 -8.71
CA LEU A 346 13.46 4.41 -9.26
C LEU A 346 12.84 5.51 -10.14
N LEU A 347 11.95 5.15 -11.07
CA LEU A 347 11.24 6.12 -11.91
C LEU A 347 10.45 7.11 -11.06
N THR A 348 9.82 6.63 -9.96
CA THR A 348 9.09 7.50 -9.04
C THR A 348 10.01 8.50 -8.36
N GLN A 349 11.19 8.08 -7.87
CA GLN A 349 12.18 8.97 -7.28
C GLN A 349 12.71 10.01 -8.30
N LEU A 350 12.92 9.60 -9.55
CA LEU A 350 13.33 10.52 -10.61
C LEU A 350 12.26 11.58 -10.91
N VAL A 351 10.97 11.18 -10.87
CA VAL A 351 9.85 12.12 -11.04
C VAL A 351 9.69 12.99 -9.79
N TYR A 352 9.51 12.38 -8.63
CA TYR A 352 9.33 13.08 -7.37
C TYR A 352 10.29 12.50 -6.31
N PRO A 353 11.14 13.32 -5.72
CA PRO A 353 11.13 14.79 -5.77
C PRO A 353 12.04 15.43 -6.84
N LEU A 354 12.83 14.66 -7.61
CA LEU A 354 13.96 15.19 -8.37
C LEU A 354 13.58 16.10 -9.54
N THR A 355 12.58 15.75 -10.34
CA THR A 355 12.19 16.50 -11.54
C THR A 355 10.74 17.00 -11.51
N TYR A 356 10.14 17.10 -10.32
CA TYR A 356 8.71 17.33 -10.17
C TYR A 356 8.25 18.69 -10.77
N ASN A 357 9.07 19.74 -10.65
CA ASN A 357 8.78 21.02 -11.27
C ASN A 357 8.59 20.91 -12.80
N GLY A 358 9.30 19.99 -13.45
CA GLY A 358 9.13 19.73 -14.87
C GLY A 358 7.89 18.88 -15.23
N VAL A 359 7.17 18.37 -14.23
CA VAL A 359 5.81 17.81 -14.38
C VAL A 359 4.79 18.93 -14.20
N LEU A 360 5.00 19.84 -13.24
CA LEU A 360 4.09 20.94 -12.92
C LEU A 360 4.09 22.00 -14.02
N TYR A 361 5.26 22.29 -14.57
CA TYR A 361 5.48 23.11 -15.75
C TYR A 361 5.94 22.16 -16.87
N PRO A 362 5.00 21.53 -17.60
CA PRO A 362 5.28 20.31 -18.38
C PRO A 362 6.50 20.40 -19.29
N GLN A 363 7.47 19.54 -19.02
CA GLN A 363 8.69 19.36 -19.83
C GLN A 363 8.78 17.92 -20.32
N VAL A 364 9.39 17.72 -21.49
CA VAL A 364 9.41 16.42 -22.18
C VAL A 364 9.97 15.30 -21.31
N VAL A 365 11.13 15.49 -20.66
CA VAL A 365 11.79 14.42 -19.89
C VAL A 365 10.99 14.04 -18.64
N PRO A 366 10.59 14.95 -17.73
CA PRO A 366 9.79 14.58 -16.55
C PRO A 366 8.43 13.95 -16.88
N VAL A 367 7.73 14.48 -17.90
CA VAL A 367 6.46 13.92 -18.37
C VAL A 367 6.65 12.51 -18.95
N SER A 368 7.73 12.29 -19.72
CA SER A 368 8.05 10.96 -20.26
C SER A 368 8.41 9.96 -19.14
N LEU A 369 9.17 10.38 -18.12
CA LEU A 369 9.49 9.53 -16.96
C LEU A 369 8.22 9.12 -16.20
N LEU A 370 7.31 10.08 -15.94
CA LEU A 370 6.03 9.82 -15.30
C LEU A 370 5.15 8.88 -16.14
N THR A 371 5.11 9.11 -17.46
CA THR A 371 4.38 8.25 -18.39
C THR A 371 4.93 6.83 -18.36
N LEU A 372 6.26 6.66 -18.43
CA LEU A 372 6.92 5.35 -18.36
C LEU A 372 6.61 4.64 -17.02
N ARG A 373 6.68 5.36 -15.90
CA ARG A 373 6.30 4.83 -14.57
C ARG A 373 4.87 4.29 -14.60
N ASN A 374 3.92 5.06 -15.12
CA ASN A 374 2.52 4.69 -15.19
C ASN A 374 2.29 3.49 -16.12
N LEU A 375 2.96 3.44 -17.27
CA LEU A 375 2.91 2.30 -18.18
C LEU A 375 3.46 1.02 -17.54
N VAL A 376 4.55 1.12 -16.77
CA VAL A 376 5.09 -0.01 -15.99
C VAL A 376 4.06 -0.53 -14.99
N LEU A 377 3.36 0.34 -14.27
CA LEU A 377 2.32 -0.07 -13.32
C LEU A 377 1.13 -0.75 -14.02
N CYS A 378 0.67 -0.19 -15.15
CA CYS A 378 -0.37 -0.80 -15.97
C CYS A 378 0.06 -2.19 -16.50
N ALA A 379 1.29 -2.29 -17.01
CA ALA A 379 1.83 -3.57 -17.48
C ALA A 379 1.96 -4.61 -16.35
N MET A 380 2.38 -4.19 -15.16
CA MET A 380 2.40 -5.06 -13.98
C MET A 380 1.01 -5.54 -13.58
N PHE A 381 0.00 -4.66 -13.64
CA PHE A 381 -1.39 -5.04 -13.38
C PHE A 381 -1.86 -6.10 -14.37
N VAL A 382 -1.70 -5.86 -15.67
CA VAL A 382 -2.05 -6.83 -16.73
C VAL A 382 -1.29 -8.15 -16.52
N TRP A 383 -0.01 -8.09 -16.18
CA TRP A 383 0.79 -9.28 -15.87
C TRP A 383 0.21 -10.09 -14.72
N MET A 384 -0.22 -9.44 -13.63
CA MET A 384 -0.84 -10.16 -12.51
C MET A 384 -2.20 -10.76 -12.89
N ILE A 385 -2.99 -10.09 -13.71
CA ILE A 385 -4.25 -10.65 -14.25
C ILE A 385 -4.00 -11.88 -15.11
N VAL A 386 -3.07 -11.80 -16.07
CA VAL A 386 -2.68 -12.94 -16.93
C VAL A 386 -2.19 -14.11 -16.06
N ARG A 387 -1.38 -13.82 -15.04
CA ARG A 387 -0.89 -14.84 -14.11
C ARG A 387 -2.02 -15.48 -13.31
N LEU A 388 -3.00 -14.71 -12.81
CA LEU A 388 -4.18 -15.24 -12.11
C LEU A 388 -4.98 -16.18 -13.01
N VAL A 389 -5.26 -15.76 -14.25
CA VAL A 389 -5.98 -16.57 -15.24
C VAL A 389 -5.20 -17.85 -15.59
N SER A 390 -3.89 -17.71 -15.84
CA SER A 390 -3.03 -18.86 -16.17
C SER A 390 -3.00 -19.90 -15.04
N VAL A 391 -2.79 -19.46 -13.80
CA VAL A 391 -2.73 -20.35 -12.63
C VAL A 391 -4.07 -21.05 -12.40
N ALA A 392 -5.21 -20.36 -12.60
CA ALA A 392 -6.53 -20.95 -12.45
C ALA A 392 -6.85 -21.96 -13.57
N ARG A 393 -6.42 -21.68 -14.82
CA ARG A 393 -6.62 -22.61 -15.95
C ARG A 393 -5.81 -23.90 -15.84
N HIS A 394 -4.57 -23.81 -15.35
CA HIS A 394 -3.65 -24.94 -15.24
C HIS A 394 -3.68 -25.63 -13.85
N ALA A 395 -4.59 -25.21 -12.96
CA ALA A 395 -4.79 -25.92 -11.72
C ALA A 395 -5.29 -27.35 -12.04
N PRO A 396 -4.67 -28.40 -11.44
CA PRO A 396 -5.18 -29.76 -11.62
C PRO A 396 -6.65 -29.77 -11.15
N ALA A 397 -7.55 -30.31 -11.99
CA ALA A 397 -8.94 -30.47 -11.60
C ALA A 397 -8.93 -31.19 -10.24
N SER A 398 -9.42 -30.50 -9.19
CA SER A 398 -9.60 -31.19 -7.92
C SER A 398 -10.61 -32.26 -8.16
N THR A 399 -10.13 -33.51 -8.28
CA THR A 399 -10.98 -34.64 -8.02
C THR A 399 -11.51 -34.41 -6.61
N LEU A 400 -12.74 -33.99 -6.50
CA LEU A 400 -13.58 -34.22 -5.33
C LEU A 400 -13.70 -35.76 -5.21
N SER A 401 -12.61 -36.41 -4.80
CA SER A 401 -12.65 -37.74 -4.27
C SER A 401 -13.51 -37.63 -3.02
N THR A 402 -14.79 -37.90 -3.15
CA THR A 402 -15.60 -38.54 -2.14
C THR A 402 -14.85 -39.82 -1.72
N ARG A 403 -13.80 -39.69 -0.92
CA ARG A 403 -13.37 -40.78 -0.07
C ARG A 403 -14.47 -40.94 0.96
N ALA A 404 -15.46 -41.75 0.61
CA ALA A 404 -16.22 -42.52 1.57
C ALA A 404 -15.18 -43.09 2.55
N LEU A 405 -15.30 -42.75 3.81
CA LEU A 405 -14.59 -43.44 4.88
C LEU A 405 -14.88 -44.91 4.74
N PRO A 406 -13.88 -45.81 4.77
CA PRO A 406 -14.18 -47.23 4.85
C PRO A 406 -14.90 -47.48 6.17
N GLU A 407 -16.11 -47.96 6.04
CA GLU A 407 -17.02 -48.36 7.10
C GLU A 407 -16.59 -49.74 7.68
N ASN A 408 -15.34 -49.86 8.13
CA ASN A 408 -14.91 -51.08 8.85
C ASN A 408 -13.62 -50.79 9.64
N ALA A 409 -13.77 -50.19 10.82
CA ALA A 409 -12.78 -50.28 11.89
C ALA A 409 -13.45 -50.10 13.27
N ALA A 410 -14.54 -50.80 13.48
CA ALA A 410 -15.16 -50.92 14.79
C ALA A 410 -15.27 -52.38 15.16
N THR A 411 -14.15 -53.08 15.36
CA THR A 411 -14.09 -54.32 16.17
C THR A 411 -12.62 -54.54 16.54
N GLY A 412 -12.29 -54.38 17.80
CA GLY A 412 -11.00 -54.80 18.31
C GLY A 412 -10.37 -53.95 19.40
N LEU A 413 -11.11 -53.77 20.49
CA LEU A 413 -10.50 -53.45 21.77
C LEU A 413 -11.31 -54.12 22.89
N VAL A 414 -10.82 -55.21 23.39
CA VAL A 414 -10.89 -55.70 24.79
C VAL A 414 -9.92 -56.88 24.86
N PRO A 415 -9.17 -57.15 25.96
CA PRO A 415 -9.18 -56.44 27.23
C PRO A 415 -8.04 -55.47 27.42
#